data_35f1f53ccca10b81245569fa7e757bb4
#
_entry.id   35f1f53ccca10b81245569fa7e757bb4
#
_cell.length_a   1.000
_cell.length_b   1.000
_cell.length_c   1.000
_cell.angle_alpha   90.00
_cell.angle_beta   90.00
_cell.angle_gamma   90.00
#
_symmetry.space_group_name_H-M   'P 1'
#
loop_
_entity.id
_entity.type
_entity.pdbx_description
1 polymer ?
#
loop_
_entity_poly.entity_id
_entity_poly.type
_entity_poly.pdbx_seq_one_letter_code
_entity_poly.pdbx_strand_id
1 'polypeptide(L)'
;RFLQKLVLPDGTVFNCSVISFLYGKAVGELKGERLIAKMRDIGEMTAKLHLQSINRDNSVRLERPHWDCESFFGENAVWGHWQDYSLLTESDRMLFSKCEALIKQKLAHYGKARDRYGIIHADMHFFNIITDGEKDQLIDFDDCGWGYYLYDLGCSLVTYSAALPELTAAWLEGYEKIRKLSDGDKKMLPLFLLLRRIVRLAWLSSHADSDTAKTVGADYLEATKELGEKFLAENKVD
;
A
#
# COMPACT_ATOMS: atom_id res chain seq x y z
N ARG A 1 10.85 24.74 15.46
CA ARG A 1 9.92 24.42 14.35
C ARG A 1 10.66 23.53 13.36
N PHE A 2 10.11 22.39 13.05
CA PHE A 2 10.72 21.44 12.11
C PHE A 2 10.51 21.85 10.65
N LEU A 3 9.47 22.65 10.34
CA LEU A 3 9.16 23.15 9.01
C LEU A 3 9.52 24.63 8.90
N GLN A 4 10.29 24.97 7.89
CA GLN A 4 10.67 26.35 7.56
C GLN A 4 10.28 26.66 6.10
N LYS A 5 10.02 27.96 5.84
CA LYS A 5 9.81 28.44 4.47
C LYS A 5 11.10 29.04 3.96
N LEU A 6 11.57 28.56 2.82
CA LEU A 6 12.62 29.17 2.02
C LEU A 6 11.95 29.94 0.89
N VAL A 7 12.23 31.24 0.82
CA VAL A 7 11.73 32.09 -0.26
C VAL A 7 12.92 32.45 -1.16
N LEU A 8 12.82 32.08 -2.44
CA LEU A 8 13.84 32.42 -3.44
C LEU A 8 13.68 33.87 -3.91
N PRO A 9 14.72 34.47 -4.56
CA PRO A 9 14.67 35.85 -5.06
C PRO A 9 13.55 36.12 -6.07
N ASP A 10 13.09 35.10 -6.78
CA ASP A 10 11.98 35.17 -7.76
C ASP A 10 10.59 35.06 -7.10
N GLY A 11 10.53 34.96 -5.75
CA GLY A 11 9.30 34.79 -5.00
C GLY A 11 8.82 33.35 -4.84
N THR A 12 9.51 32.36 -5.38
CA THR A 12 9.17 30.94 -5.21
C THR A 12 9.35 30.53 -3.76
N VAL A 13 8.35 29.85 -3.21
CA VAL A 13 8.32 29.42 -1.80
C VAL A 13 8.45 27.91 -1.69
N PHE A 14 9.45 27.44 -0.96
CA PHE A 14 9.62 26.04 -0.59
C PHE A 14 9.35 25.82 0.90
N ASN A 15 8.67 24.74 1.21
CA ASN A 15 8.60 24.23 2.58
C ASN A 15 9.79 23.28 2.79
N CYS A 16 10.65 23.61 3.74
CA CYS A 16 11.87 22.86 4.01
C CYS A 16 11.84 22.31 5.45
N SER A 17 12.34 21.08 5.62
CA SER A 17 12.55 20.51 6.94
C SER A 17 13.97 19.97 7.06
N VAL A 18 14.52 20.00 8.26
CA VAL A 18 15.78 19.34 8.61
C VAL A 18 15.44 18.19 9.53
N ILE A 19 15.79 17.00 9.10
CA ILE A 19 15.55 15.75 9.85
C ILE A 19 16.89 15.08 10.17
N SER A 20 16.92 14.22 11.18
CA SER A 20 18.09 13.43 11.50
C SER A 20 18.40 12.46 10.37
N PHE A 21 19.67 12.38 10.00
CA PHE A 21 20.12 11.37 9.05
C PHE A 21 20.09 9.98 9.70
N LEU A 22 19.50 9.01 9.01
CA LEU A 22 19.50 7.62 9.44
C LEU A 22 20.67 6.89 8.78
N TYR A 23 21.57 6.34 9.62
CA TYR A 23 22.68 5.52 9.14
C TYR A 23 22.16 4.12 8.81
N GLY A 24 22.70 3.54 7.73
CA GLY A 24 22.34 2.19 7.30
C GLY A 24 22.21 2.08 5.79
N LYS A 25 21.65 0.97 5.37
CA LYS A 25 21.37 0.66 3.95
C LYS A 25 19.93 0.23 3.78
N ALA A 26 19.34 0.51 2.63
CA ALA A 26 18.06 -0.08 2.27
C ALA A 26 18.18 -1.62 2.35
N VAL A 27 17.14 -2.27 2.84
CA VAL A 27 17.12 -3.74 3.01
C VAL A 27 17.39 -4.46 1.69
N GLY A 28 16.99 -3.88 0.56
CA GLY A 28 17.24 -4.43 -0.76
C GLY A 28 16.41 -5.68 -1.07
N GLU A 29 16.80 -6.40 -2.12
CA GLU A 29 16.12 -7.63 -2.51
C GLU A 29 16.49 -8.80 -1.58
N LEU A 30 15.48 -9.46 -1.06
CA LEU A 30 15.61 -10.66 -0.24
C LEU A 30 14.89 -11.85 -0.93
N LYS A 31 15.36 -13.07 -0.63
CA LYS A 31 14.77 -14.32 -1.14
C LYS A 31 14.72 -15.39 -0.04
N GLY A 32 13.85 -16.37 -0.23
CA GLY A 32 13.73 -17.52 0.66
C GLY A 32 13.42 -17.14 2.11
N GLU A 33 13.99 -17.85 3.06
CA GLU A 33 13.75 -17.68 4.49
C GLU A 33 14.02 -16.25 4.99
N ARG A 34 15.01 -15.57 4.41
CA ARG A 34 15.33 -14.18 4.78
C ARG A 34 14.22 -13.21 4.38
N LEU A 35 13.57 -13.44 3.24
CA LEU A 35 12.41 -12.67 2.81
C LEU A 35 11.22 -12.90 3.75
N ILE A 36 10.94 -14.15 4.11
CA ILE A 36 9.86 -14.52 5.02
C ILE A 36 10.08 -13.89 6.40
N ALA A 37 11.29 -14.01 6.94
CA ALA A 37 11.65 -13.40 8.22
C ALA A 37 11.44 -11.88 8.20
N LYS A 38 11.93 -11.21 7.15
CA LYS A 38 11.79 -9.76 7.03
C LYS A 38 10.34 -9.33 6.80
N MET A 39 9.53 -10.13 6.11
CA MET A 39 8.09 -9.85 5.95
C MET A 39 7.36 -9.90 7.31
N ARG A 40 7.79 -10.78 8.20
CA ARG A 40 7.30 -10.82 9.59
C ARG A 40 7.66 -9.54 10.36
N ASP A 41 8.89 -9.06 10.20
CA ASP A 41 9.34 -7.80 10.83
C ASP A 41 8.54 -6.59 10.30
N ILE A 42 8.25 -6.56 8.99
CA ILE A 42 7.39 -5.53 8.38
C ILE A 42 5.98 -5.58 8.96
N GLY A 43 5.40 -6.76 9.09
CA GLY A 43 4.09 -6.91 9.73
C GLY A 43 4.05 -6.33 11.13
N GLU A 44 5.06 -6.64 11.96
CA GLU A 44 5.18 -6.09 13.31
C GLU A 44 5.35 -4.56 13.31
N MET A 45 6.19 -4.02 12.43
CA MET A 45 6.42 -2.58 12.28
C MET A 45 5.13 -1.87 11.85
N THR A 46 4.42 -2.43 10.88
CA THR A 46 3.13 -1.90 10.40
C THR A 46 2.10 -1.87 11.52
N ALA A 47 2.01 -2.92 12.32
CA ALA A 47 1.08 -2.98 13.45
C ALA A 47 1.39 -1.92 14.52
N LYS A 48 2.66 -1.64 14.79
CA LYS A 48 3.07 -0.56 15.70
C LYS A 48 2.63 0.81 15.19
N LEU A 49 2.81 1.08 13.89
CA LEU A 49 2.33 2.31 13.25
C LEU A 49 0.81 2.45 13.35
N HIS A 50 0.07 1.39 13.02
CA HIS A 50 -1.39 1.40 13.10
C HIS A 50 -1.89 1.57 14.55
N LEU A 51 -1.23 0.97 15.52
CA LEU A 51 -1.59 1.14 16.93
C LEU A 51 -1.39 2.60 17.39
N GLN A 52 -0.32 3.27 16.94
CA GLN A 52 -0.15 4.71 17.16
C GLN A 52 -1.29 5.52 16.54
N SER A 53 -1.68 5.18 15.31
CA SER A 53 -2.79 5.83 14.61
C SER A 53 -4.12 5.66 15.37
N ILE A 54 -4.40 4.45 15.86
CA ILE A 54 -5.60 4.15 16.66
C ILE A 54 -5.61 4.92 17.97
N ASN A 55 -4.47 5.00 18.65
CA ASN A 55 -4.35 5.65 19.97
C ASN A 55 -4.08 7.15 19.88
N ARG A 56 -3.97 7.72 18.69
CA ARG A 56 -3.69 9.13 18.49
C ARG A 56 -4.79 10.02 19.09
N ASP A 57 -4.36 11.12 19.68
CA ASP A 57 -5.26 12.20 20.07
C ASP A 57 -5.88 12.86 18.83
N ASN A 58 -7.21 12.79 18.72
CA ASN A 58 -7.96 13.35 17.60
C ASN A 58 -8.14 14.88 17.70
N SER A 59 -7.69 15.52 18.78
CA SER A 59 -7.70 16.98 18.90
C SER A 59 -6.78 17.66 17.87
N VAL A 60 -5.74 16.96 17.42
CA VAL A 60 -4.83 17.42 16.38
C VAL A 60 -5.33 16.95 15.01
N ARG A 61 -5.85 17.88 14.21
CA ARG A 61 -6.24 17.59 12.82
C ARG A 61 -4.97 17.42 11.97
N LEU A 62 -4.87 16.29 11.28
CA LEU A 62 -3.84 16.06 10.27
C LEU A 62 -4.45 16.24 8.88
N GLU A 63 -3.95 17.23 8.16
CA GLU A 63 -4.30 17.46 6.74
C GLU A 63 -3.43 16.57 5.86
N ARG A 64 -3.92 15.37 5.62
CA ARG A 64 -3.26 14.36 4.78
C ARG A 64 -4.27 13.78 3.79
N PRO A 65 -3.81 13.27 2.63
CA PRO A 65 -4.69 12.64 1.65
C PRO A 65 -5.46 11.46 2.27
N HIS A 66 -6.56 11.09 1.61
CA HIS A 66 -7.32 9.90 1.95
C HIS A 66 -7.08 8.83 0.89
N TRP A 67 -6.71 7.63 1.34
CA TRP A 67 -6.56 6.43 0.53
C TRP A 67 -7.84 5.60 0.65
N ASP A 68 -8.82 5.93 -0.18
CA ASP A 68 -10.15 5.32 -0.21
C ASP A 68 -10.67 5.18 -1.65
N CYS A 69 -11.93 4.76 -1.81
CA CYS A 69 -12.49 4.53 -3.14
C CYS A 69 -12.40 5.73 -4.07
N GLU A 70 -12.54 6.96 -3.55
CA GLU A 70 -12.45 8.18 -4.36
C GLU A 70 -11.02 8.40 -4.86
N SER A 71 -10.04 8.28 -3.97
CA SER A 71 -8.64 8.44 -4.33
C SER A 71 -8.08 7.30 -5.20
N PHE A 72 -8.67 6.08 -5.10
CA PHE A 72 -8.25 4.93 -5.91
C PHE A 72 -8.90 4.91 -7.30
N PHE A 73 -10.19 5.26 -7.39
CA PHE A 73 -11.05 4.99 -8.55
C PHE A 73 -12.00 6.13 -8.91
N GLY A 74 -11.95 7.26 -8.21
CA GLY A 74 -12.77 8.43 -8.50
C GLY A 74 -12.29 9.19 -9.72
N GLU A 75 -13.02 10.22 -10.11
CA GLU A 75 -12.70 11.07 -11.27
C GLU A 75 -11.29 11.69 -11.15
N ASN A 76 -10.90 12.06 -9.92
CA ASN A 76 -9.58 12.64 -9.61
C ASN A 76 -8.72 11.66 -8.82
N ALA A 77 -8.66 10.40 -9.25
CA ALA A 77 -7.83 9.38 -8.60
C ALA A 77 -6.36 9.82 -8.55
N VAL A 78 -5.70 9.58 -7.41
CA VAL A 78 -4.35 10.14 -7.11
C VAL A 78 -3.32 9.75 -8.14
N TRP A 79 -3.36 8.51 -8.60
CA TRP A 79 -2.40 7.98 -9.59
C TRP A 79 -2.98 7.94 -11.02
N GLY A 80 -4.15 8.54 -11.27
CA GLY A 80 -4.88 8.40 -12.53
C GLY A 80 -5.71 7.11 -12.58
N HIS A 81 -6.01 6.64 -13.78
CA HIS A 81 -6.92 5.53 -13.99
C HIS A 81 -6.18 4.28 -14.46
N TRP A 82 -6.43 3.13 -13.82
CA TRP A 82 -5.83 1.85 -14.24
C TRP A 82 -6.23 1.45 -15.67
N GLN A 83 -7.38 1.94 -16.15
CA GLN A 83 -7.85 1.75 -17.53
C GLN A 83 -6.88 2.29 -18.58
N ASP A 84 -6.06 3.27 -18.23
CA ASP A 84 -5.10 3.91 -19.14
C ASP A 84 -3.81 3.08 -19.30
N TYR A 85 -3.65 2.00 -18.54
CA TYR A 85 -2.46 1.16 -18.65
C TYR A 85 -2.41 0.47 -20.02
N SER A 86 -1.38 0.78 -20.80
CA SER A 86 -1.29 0.48 -22.23
C SER A 86 -1.26 -1.01 -22.59
N LEU A 87 -0.88 -1.88 -21.65
CA LEU A 87 -0.81 -3.33 -21.89
C LEU A 87 -2.14 -4.07 -21.69
N LEU A 88 -3.20 -3.36 -21.23
CA LEU A 88 -4.51 -3.98 -21.02
C LEU A 88 -5.22 -4.29 -22.32
N THR A 89 -5.68 -5.52 -22.46
CA THR A 89 -6.67 -5.92 -23.47
C THR A 89 -8.08 -5.52 -23.04
N GLU A 90 -9.06 -5.62 -23.94
CA GLU A 90 -10.46 -5.38 -23.60
C GLU A 90 -10.98 -6.39 -22.57
N SER A 91 -10.58 -7.65 -22.66
CA SER A 91 -10.93 -8.66 -21.66
C SER A 91 -10.36 -8.35 -20.27
N ASP A 92 -9.15 -7.80 -20.20
CA ASP A 92 -8.54 -7.39 -18.94
C ASP A 92 -9.30 -6.22 -18.31
N ARG A 93 -9.72 -5.24 -19.13
CA ARG A 93 -10.56 -4.12 -18.70
C ARG A 93 -11.90 -4.59 -18.13
N MET A 94 -12.53 -5.56 -18.79
CA MET A 94 -13.76 -6.18 -18.31
C MET A 94 -13.56 -6.90 -16.98
N LEU A 95 -12.47 -7.65 -16.82
CA LEU A 95 -12.12 -8.36 -15.58
C LEU A 95 -11.95 -7.34 -14.44
N PHE A 96 -11.08 -6.35 -14.62
CA PHE A 96 -10.78 -5.38 -13.56
C PHE A 96 -11.94 -4.44 -13.26
N SER A 97 -12.81 -4.15 -14.22
CA SER A 97 -14.06 -3.41 -13.95
C SER A 97 -14.98 -4.17 -13.00
N LYS A 98 -15.11 -5.49 -13.17
CA LYS A 98 -15.86 -6.34 -12.23
C LYS A 98 -15.19 -6.38 -10.85
N CYS A 99 -13.86 -6.50 -10.82
CA CYS A 99 -13.10 -6.46 -9.56
C CYS A 99 -13.28 -5.13 -8.84
N GLU A 100 -13.17 -4.00 -9.55
CA GLU A 100 -13.36 -2.65 -9.00
C GLU A 100 -14.76 -2.49 -8.39
N ALA A 101 -15.81 -2.89 -9.13
CA ALA A 101 -17.18 -2.80 -8.65
C ALA A 101 -17.38 -3.60 -7.34
N LEU A 102 -16.84 -4.81 -7.27
CA LEU A 102 -16.92 -5.66 -6.08
C LEU A 102 -16.06 -5.09 -4.93
N ILE A 103 -14.88 -4.56 -5.21
CA ILE A 103 -14.02 -3.90 -4.22
C ILE A 103 -14.76 -2.71 -3.61
N LYS A 104 -15.35 -1.83 -4.42
CA LYS A 104 -16.13 -0.67 -3.97
C LYS A 104 -17.27 -1.10 -3.05
N GLN A 105 -18.04 -2.12 -3.46
CA GLN A 105 -19.13 -2.68 -2.65
C GLN A 105 -18.64 -3.20 -1.29
N LYS A 106 -17.57 -3.99 -1.28
CA LYS A 106 -17.02 -4.57 -0.05
C LYS A 106 -16.42 -3.51 0.87
N LEU A 107 -15.71 -2.52 0.36
CA LEU A 107 -15.17 -1.41 1.15
C LEU A 107 -16.28 -0.54 1.76
N ALA A 108 -17.37 -0.31 1.02
CA ALA A 108 -18.55 0.39 1.56
C ALA A 108 -19.15 -0.37 2.75
N HIS A 109 -19.23 -1.71 2.66
CA HIS A 109 -19.72 -2.55 3.76
C HIS A 109 -18.71 -2.65 4.92
N TYR A 110 -17.41 -2.76 4.63
CA TYR A 110 -16.34 -2.82 5.62
C TYR A 110 -16.28 -1.56 6.47
N GLY A 111 -16.51 -0.41 5.86
CA GLY A 111 -16.62 0.88 6.53
C GLY A 111 -15.28 1.43 7.03
N LYS A 112 -15.35 2.63 7.62
CA LYS A 112 -14.19 3.40 8.10
C LYS A 112 -14.19 3.55 9.63
N ALA A 113 -14.52 2.49 10.36
CA ALA A 113 -14.42 2.50 11.81
C ALA A 113 -12.96 2.68 12.25
N ARG A 114 -12.76 3.24 13.46
CA ARG A 114 -11.44 3.59 14.00
C ARG A 114 -10.46 2.41 14.09
N ASP A 115 -10.97 1.20 14.20
CA ASP A 115 -10.20 -0.04 14.20
C ASP A 115 -9.84 -0.55 12.80
N ARG A 116 -10.31 0.10 11.73
CA ARG A 116 -10.09 -0.29 10.32
C ARG A 116 -9.50 0.80 9.44
N TYR A 117 -9.68 2.04 9.85
CA TYR A 117 -9.32 3.22 9.08
C TYR A 117 -8.64 4.28 9.96
N GLY A 118 -7.50 4.77 9.54
CA GLY A 118 -6.71 5.76 10.26
C GLY A 118 -5.50 6.18 9.44
N ILE A 119 -4.46 6.69 10.11
CA ILE A 119 -3.21 7.03 9.43
C ILE A 119 -2.45 5.76 9.09
N ILE A 120 -2.10 5.62 7.83
CA ILE A 120 -1.31 4.54 7.25
C ILE A 120 -0.06 5.10 6.57
N HIS A 121 0.90 4.25 6.27
CA HIS A 121 2.09 4.62 5.48
C HIS A 121 1.77 4.79 4.00
N ALA A 122 0.91 3.93 3.48
CA ALA A 122 0.45 3.84 2.09
C ALA A 122 1.50 3.41 1.05
N ASP A 123 2.78 3.31 1.44
CA ASP A 123 3.86 2.79 0.60
C ASP A 123 4.86 1.92 1.40
N MET A 124 4.33 1.03 2.24
CA MET A 124 5.09 0.15 3.15
C MET A 124 5.76 -0.99 2.39
N HIS A 125 7.00 -0.82 1.94
CA HIS A 125 7.78 -1.85 1.25
C HIS A 125 9.26 -1.84 1.64
N PHE A 126 10.02 -2.87 1.22
CA PHE A 126 11.42 -3.06 1.63
C PHE A 126 12.36 -1.91 1.30
N PHE A 127 12.14 -1.19 0.18
CA PHE A 127 12.99 -0.07 -0.20
C PHE A 127 12.81 1.14 0.73
N ASN A 128 11.71 1.20 1.47
CA ASN A 128 11.43 2.23 2.47
C ASN A 128 11.85 1.79 3.88
N ILE A 129 12.73 0.79 3.99
CA ILE A 129 13.31 0.34 5.25
C ILE A 129 14.82 0.45 5.19
N ILE A 130 15.39 1.24 6.11
CA ILE A 130 16.83 1.35 6.32
C ILE A 130 17.22 0.48 7.51
N THR A 131 18.22 -0.36 7.32
CA THR A 131 18.78 -1.20 8.39
C THR A 131 20.25 -0.88 8.62
N ASP A 132 20.68 -0.82 9.88
CA ASP A 132 22.08 -0.76 10.29
C ASP A 132 22.65 -2.15 10.66
N GLY A 133 21.82 -3.18 10.51
CA GLY A 133 22.13 -4.58 10.87
C GLY A 133 21.55 -5.01 12.21
N GLU A 134 21.22 -4.08 13.09
CA GLU A 134 20.62 -4.33 14.40
C GLU A 134 19.15 -3.85 14.44
N LYS A 135 18.88 -2.71 13.80
CA LYS A 135 17.59 -2.04 13.84
C LYS A 135 17.11 -1.67 12.45
N ASP A 136 15.83 -1.94 12.20
CA ASP A 136 15.11 -1.48 11.03
C ASP A 136 14.39 -0.16 11.33
N GLN A 137 14.47 0.77 10.38
CA GLN A 137 13.86 2.09 10.49
C GLN A 137 13.07 2.38 9.22
N LEU A 138 11.81 2.73 9.41
CA LEU A 138 10.91 3.08 8.31
C LEU A 138 11.15 4.53 7.89
N ILE A 139 11.19 4.76 6.58
CA ILE A 139 11.36 6.07 5.95
C ILE A 139 10.27 6.30 4.91
N ASP A 140 10.28 7.49 4.31
CA ASP A 140 9.43 7.87 3.18
C ASP A 140 7.94 7.87 3.53
N PHE A 141 7.56 8.85 4.34
CA PHE A 141 6.18 9.09 4.74
C PHE A 141 5.44 10.08 3.82
N ASP A 142 5.90 10.27 2.58
CA ASP A 142 5.30 11.24 1.66
C ASP A 142 3.86 10.85 1.30
N ASP A 143 3.60 9.57 1.06
CA ASP A 143 2.27 9.02 0.81
C ASP A 143 1.42 8.80 2.07
N CYS A 144 2.02 8.99 3.26
CA CYS A 144 1.31 8.77 4.52
C CYS A 144 0.01 9.57 4.56
N GLY A 145 -1.10 8.91 4.85
CA GLY A 145 -2.42 9.52 4.81
C GLY A 145 -3.47 8.70 5.55
N TRP A 146 -4.71 9.17 5.48
CA TRP A 146 -5.85 8.45 6.02
C TRP A 146 -6.23 7.29 5.10
N GLY A 147 -6.26 6.07 5.61
CA GLY A 147 -6.57 4.91 4.78
C GLY A 147 -6.97 3.69 5.60
N TYR A 148 -7.36 2.63 4.90
CA TYR A 148 -7.62 1.34 5.51
C TYR A 148 -6.30 0.72 5.97
N TYR A 149 -6.20 0.29 7.22
CA TYR A 149 -4.98 -0.32 7.76
C TYR A 149 -4.45 -1.48 6.92
N LEU A 150 -5.33 -2.32 6.40
CA LEU A 150 -4.94 -3.47 5.57
C LEU A 150 -4.41 -3.08 4.17
N TYR A 151 -4.52 -1.81 3.76
CA TYR A 151 -3.90 -1.33 2.53
C TYR A 151 -2.37 -1.41 2.60
N ASP A 152 -1.77 -1.19 3.78
CA ASP A 152 -0.32 -1.33 3.97
C ASP A 152 0.19 -2.77 3.78
N LEU A 153 -0.64 -3.80 4.02
CA LEU A 153 -0.32 -5.17 3.59
C LEU A 153 -0.19 -5.25 2.06
N GLY A 154 -1.16 -4.67 1.35
CA GLY A 154 -1.12 -4.62 -0.12
C GLY A 154 0.16 -3.94 -0.62
N CYS A 155 0.57 -2.83 0.00
CA CYS A 155 1.81 -2.13 -0.30
C CYS A 155 3.04 -3.01 -0.06
N SER A 156 3.08 -3.74 1.06
CA SER A 156 4.20 -4.61 1.41
C SER A 156 4.40 -5.76 0.42
N LEU A 157 3.32 -6.22 -0.21
CA LEU A 157 3.32 -7.40 -1.09
C LEU A 157 3.16 -7.07 -2.58
N VAL A 158 3.02 -5.81 -2.95
CA VAL A 158 2.66 -5.39 -4.31
C VAL A 158 3.63 -5.85 -5.41
N THR A 159 4.90 -6.03 -5.07
CA THR A 159 5.94 -6.46 -6.01
C THR A 159 6.08 -7.97 -6.13
N TYR A 160 5.45 -8.72 -5.23
CA TYR A 160 5.55 -10.18 -5.21
C TYR A 160 4.36 -10.82 -5.93
N SER A 161 4.63 -11.75 -6.85
CA SER A 161 3.62 -12.56 -7.52
C SER A 161 3.70 -14.02 -7.04
N ALA A 162 4.91 -14.55 -6.91
CA ALA A 162 5.15 -15.85 -6.29
C ALA A 162 5.12 -15.75 -4.75
N ALA A 163 4.82 -16.87 -4.09
CA ALA A 163 4.82 -17.01 -2.63
C ALA A 163 3.89 -16.05 -1.86
N LEU A 164 2.89 -15.44 -2.52
CA LEU A 164 1.95 -14.52 -1.86
C LEU A 164 1.27 -15.10 -0.61
N PRO A 165 0.78 -16.35 -0.59
CA PRO A 165 0.18 -16.92 0.61
C PRO A 165 1.15 -17.01 1.79
N GLU A 166 2.39 -17.44 1.54
CA GLU A 166 3.44 -17.59 2.54
C GLU A 166 3.89 -16.23 3.09
N LEU A 167 4.08 -15.25 2.23
CA LEU A 167 4.45 -13.88 2.61
C LEU A 167 3.31 -13.19 3.37
N THR A 168 2.07 -13.41 2.97
CA THR A 168 0.89 -12.90 3.69
C THR A 168 0.81 -13.52 5.09
N ALA A 169 1.06 -14.82 5.23
CA ALA A 169 1.08 -15.50 6.52
C ALA A 169 2.19 -14.96 7.42
N ALA A 170 3.40 -14.75 6.88
CA ALA A 170 4.51 -14.18 7.62
C ALA A 170 4.23 -12.74 8.09
N TRP A 171 3.66 -11.91 7.21
CA TRP A 171 3.25 -10.55 7.58
C TRP A 171 2.21 -10.57 8.70
N LEU A 172 1.19 -11.43 8.60
CA LEU A 172 0.16 -11.60 9.62
C LEU A 172 0.75 -12.06 10.96
N GLU A 173 1.65 -13.02 10.94
CA GLU A 173 2.33 -13.50 12.15
C GLU A 173 3.02 -12.33 12.88
N GLY A 174 3.73 -11.48 12.14
CA GLY A 174 4.36 -10.28 12.69
C GLY A 174 3.34 -9.27 13.20
N TYR A 175 2.36 -8.95 12.39
CA TYR A 175 1.31 -7.98 12.71
C TYR A 175 0.53 -8.36 13.97
N GLU A 176 0.14 -9.63 14.09
CA GLU A 176 -0.66 -10.11 15.20
C GLU A 176 0.11 -10.27 16.52
N LYS A 177 1.43 -10.07 16.54
CA LYS A 177 2.16 -9.90 17.81
C LYS A 177 1.74 -8.63 18.54
N ILE A 178 1.38 -7.60 17.81
CA ILE A 178 1.07 -6.26 18.32
C ILE A 178 -0.44 -6.00 18.30
N ARG A 179 -1.13 -6.35 17.21
CA ARG A 179 -2.54 -6.06 17.00
C ARG A 179 -3.24 -7.25 16.35
N LYS A 180 -4.21 -7.83 17.06
CA LYS A 180 -5.01 -8.91 16.53
C LYS A 180 -6.01 -8.40 15.49
N LEU A 181 -6.18 -9.16 14.42
CA LEU A 181 -7.20 -8.95 13.41
C LEU A 181 -8.40 -9.85 13.68
N SER A 182 -9.60 -9.33 13.48
CA SER A 182 -10.81 -10.14 13.48
C SER A 182 -10.85 -11.09 12.27
N ASP A 183 -11.68 -12.14 12.35
CA ASP A 183 -11.90 -13.00 11.18
C ASP A 183 -12.50 -12.22 10.00
N GLY A 184 -13.30 -11.17 10.28
CA GLY A 184 -13.81 -10.25 9.27
C GLY A 184 -12.70 -9.48 8.57
N ASP A 185 -11.71 -8.98 9.31
CA ASP A 185 -10.55 -8.30 8.74
C ASP A 185 -9.70 -9.26 7.89
N LYS A 186 -9.48 -10.49 8.38
CA LYS A 186 -8.70 -11.50 7.65
C LYS A 186 -9.36 -11.88 6.31
N LYS A 187 -10.69 -11.92 6.24
CA LYS A 187 -11.43 -12.14 4.99
C LYS A 187 -11.27 -11.00 3.98
N MET A 188 -10.83 -9.82 4.42
CA MET A 188 -10.58 -8.68 3.53
C MET A 188 -9.17 -8.66 2.93
N LEU A 189 -8.23 -9.49 3.39
CA LEU A 189 -6.85 -9.48 2.93
C LEU A 189 -6.70 -9.66 1.40
N PRO A 190 -7.41 -10.61 0.74
CA PRO A 190 -7.34 -10.77 -0.71
C PRO A 190 -7.80 -9.51 -1.46
N LEU A 191 -8.79 -8.79 -0.92
CA LEU A 191 -9.26 -7.54 -1.49
C LEU A 191 -8.15 -6.49 -1.49
N PHE A 192 -7.47 -6.27 -0.36
CA PHE A 192 -6.44 -5.24 -0.25
C PHE A 192 -5.19 -5.56 -1.07
N LEU A 193 -4.84 -6.85 -1.22
CA LEU A 193 -3.79 -7.30 -2.14
C LEU A 193 -4.14 -6.94 -3.59
N LEU A 194 -5.33 -7.30 -4.04
CA LEU A 194 -5.79 -7.02 -5.41
C LEU A 194 -5.96 -5.50 -5.63
N LEU A 195 -6.56 -4.79 -4.68
CA LEU A 195 -6.74 -3.34 -4.73
C LEU A 195 -5.42 -2.63 -5.00
N ARG A 196 -4.39 -2.90 -4.19
CA ARG A 196 -3.08 -2.24 -4.36
C ARG A 196 -2.44 -2.58 -5.71
N ARG A 197 -2.65 -3.79 -6.22
CA ARG A 197 -2.13 -4.17 -7.54
C ARG A 197 -2.85 -3.44 -8.67
N ILE A 198 -4.17 -3.28 -8.60
CA ILE A 198 -4.93 -2.50 -9.60
C ILE A 198 -4.54 -1.01 -9.53
N VAL A 199 -4.44 -0.44 -8.34
CA VAL A 199 -3.98 0.95 -8.16
C VAL A 199 -2.56 1.16 -8.70
N ARG A 200 -1.69 0.14 -8.59
CA ARG A 200 -0.34 0.22 -9.19
C ARG A 200 -0.38 0.23 -10.72
N LEU A 201 -1.36 -0.38 -11.38
CA LEU A 201 -1.49 -0.24 -12.85
C LEU A 201 -1.74 1.22 -13.25
N ALA A 202 -2.56 1.96 -12.47
CA ALA A 202 -2.74 3.40 -12.67
C ALA A 202 -1.42 4.17 -12.49
N TRP A 203 -0.67 3.86 -11.43
CA TRP A 203 0.64 4.46 -11.20
C TRP A 203 1.63 4.16 -12.33
N LEU A 204 1.69 2.92 -12.81
CA LEU A 204 2.56 2.52 -13.94
C LEU A 204 2.18 3.26 -15.23
N SER A 205 0.91 3.55 -15.44
CA SER A 205 0.44 4.33 -16.59
C SER A 205 0.85 5.79 -16.48
N SER A 206 0.60 6.43 -15.33
CA SER A 206 0.91 7.85 -15.12
C SER A 206 2.41 8.14 -14.99
N HIS A 207 3.24 7.14 -14.71
CA HIS A 207 4.69 7.21 -14.57
C HIS A 207 5.43 6.33 -15.59
N ALA A 208 4.89 6.20 -16.81
CA ALA A 208 5.40 5.31 -17.85
C ALA A 208 6.90 5.52 -18.19
N ASP A 209 7.41 6.73 -18.00
CA ASP A 209 8.81 7.07 -18.23
C ASP A 209 9.77 6.67 -17.11
N SER A 210 9.25 6.28 -15.93
CA SER A 210 10.08 5.86 -14.79
C SER A 210 10.78 4.52 -15.04
N ASP A 211 11.94 4.34 -14.42
CA ASP A 211 12.69 3.07 -14.49
C ASP A 211 11.87 1.90 -13.93
N THR A 212 11.08 2.14 -12.89
CA THR A 212 10.19 1.14 -12.33
C THR A 212 9.13 0.70 -13.33
N ALA A 213 8.47 1.63 -14.02
CA ALA A 213 7.44 1.29 -15.00
C ALA A 213 8.04 0.52 -16.20
N LYS A 214 9.24 0.86 -16.63
CA LYS A 214 9.95 0.17 -17.71
C LYS A 214 10.38 -1.25 -17.35
N THR A 215 10.60 -1.53 -16.07
CA THR A 215 11.05 -2.86 -15.59
C THR A 215 9.91 -3.76 -15.15
N VAL A 216 8.74 -3.21 -14.81
CA VAL A 216 7.54 -3.99 -14.47
C VAL A 216 6.94 -4.52 -15.76
N GLY A 217 7.20 -5.79 -16.04
CA GLY A 217 6.80 -6.46 -17.28
C GLY A 217 5.38 -7.05 -17.27
N ALA A 218 5.08 -7.80 -18.34
CA ALA A 218 3.81 -8.49 -18.52
C ALA A 218 3.47 -9.46 -17.37
N ASP A 219 4.47 -10.07 -16.73
CA ASP A 219 4.28 -11.03 -15.63
C ASP A 219 3.52 -10.40 -14.45
N TYR A 220 3.71 -9.10 -14.20
CA TYR A 220 2.95 -8.39 -13.17
C TYR A 220 1.46 -8.31 -13.51
N LEU A 221 1.15 -8.03 -14.77
CA LEU A 221 -0.23 -7.97 -15.26
C LEU A 221 -0.89 -9.34 -15.19
N GLU A 222 -0.23 -10.39 -15.68
CA GLU A 222 -0.76 -11.75 -15.63
C GLU A 222 -1.06 -12.20 -14.19
N ALA A 223 -0.12 -12.03 -13.26
CA ALA A 223 -0.35 -12.34 -11.86
C ALA A 223 -1.46 -11.48 -11.23
N THR A 224 -1.68 -10.27 -11.70
CA THR A 224 -2.79 -9.43 -11.24
C THR A 224 -4.14 -9.93 -11.77
N LYS A 225 -4.17 -10.43 -13.01
CA LYS A 225 -5.36 -11.05 -13.60
C LYS A 225 -5.74 -12.33 -12.85
N GLU A 226 -4.78 -13.22 -12.60
CA GLU A 226 -5.01 -14.45 -11.83
C GLU A 226 -5.61 -14.15 -10.45
N LEU A 227 -5.09 -13.13 -9.75
CA LEU A 227 -5.65 -12.69 -8.47
C LEU A 227 -7.06 -12.12 -8.63
N GLY A 228 -7.34 -11.38 -9.70
CA GLY A 228 -8.66 -10.84 -10.01
C GLY A 228 -9.69 -11.95 -10.28
N GLU A 229 -9.34 -12.92 -11.08
CA GLU A 229 -10.19 -14.07 -11.39
C GLU A 229 -10.51 -14.88 -10.13
N LYS A 230 -9.48 -15.18 -9.32
CA LYS A 230 -9.64 -15.85 -8.03
C LYS A 230 -10.53 -15.04 -7.09
N PHE A 231 -10.31 -13.74 -6.97
CA PHE A 231 -11.11 -12.86 -6.13
C PHE A 231 -12.60 -12.88 -6.52
N LEU A 232 -12.90 -12.82 -7.82
CA LEU A 232 -14.28 -12.90 -8.30
C LEU A 232 -14.88 -14.30 -8.07
N ALA A 233 -14.12 -15.36 -8.26
CA ALA A 233 -14.59 -16.74 -8.05
C ALA A 233 -14.95 -17.01 -6.58
N GLU A 234 -14.10 -16.55 -5.65
CA GLU A 234 -14.31 -16.71 -4.19
C GLU A 234 -15.45 -15.84 -3.62
N ASN A 235 -15.92 -14.85 -4.38
CA ASN A 235 -16.94 -13.90 -3.95
C ASN A 235 -18.21 -13.94 -4.82
N LYS A 236 -18.38 -14.99 -5.64
CA LYS A 236 -19.68 -15.23 -6.30
C LYS A 236 -20.72 -15.48 -5.22
N VAL A 237 -21.74 -14.60 -5.21
CA VAL A 237 -22.99 -14.87 -4.50
C VAL A 237 -23.76 -15.81 -5.42
N ASP A 238 -24.15 -17.00 -4.93
CA ASP A 238 -25.07 -17.90 -5.60
C ASP A 238 -26.43 -17.23 -5.83
#